data_24ae93550632cfbc7c0891cd95fc4ac7
#
_entry.id   24ae93550632cfbc7c0891cd95fc4ac7
#
_cell.length_a   1.000
_cell.length_b   1.000
_cell.length_c   1.000
_cell.angle_alpha   90.00
_cell.angle_beta   90.00
_cell.angle_gamma   90.00
#
_symmetry.space_group_name_H-M   'P 1'
#
loop_
_entity.id
_entity.type
_entity.pdbx_description
1 polymer ?
#
loop_
_entity_poly.entity_id
_entity_poly.type
_entity_poly.pdbx_seq_one_letter_code
_entity_poly.pdbx_strand_id
1 'polypeptide(L)'
;MSFFDSLEELQERWSGSAGGFSHVEVWDEAAAGYAEKPLPTFEDDPFLAMMQAEGALTPDARVLDIGCGAGLYSIALAPHVAEVVGCDFSEKMIEAARNRATAEGCTNAQFICGNFADLTFNEPFDVVFAHFTPAINSATEFQKMVSLARSWCFMACPTRRRDFVLEEARRLASVEHGDPDRDRNFLYGFAYAWLLGKTPTVMHYDDAVSYTHLTL
;
A
#
# COMPACT_ATOMS: atom_id res chain seq x y z
N MET A 1 12.75 -26.29 -7.97
CA MET A 1 11.72 -25.74 -8.86
C MET A 1 11.73 -24.25 -8.60
N SER A 2 12.31 -23.44 -9.48
CA SER A 2 12.25 -21.98 -9.37
C SER A 2 10.81 -21.55 -9.59
N PHE A 3 10.28 -20.70 -8.72
CA PHE A 3 8.90 -20.20 -8.87
C PHE A 3 8.82 -19.18 -10.02
N PHE A 4 9.93 -18.50 -10.29
CA PHE A 4 10.12 -17.56 -11.41
C PHE A 4 11.59 -17.62 -11.81
N ASP A 5 11.87 -17.74 -13.10
CA ASP A 5 13.22 -17.84 -13.63
C ASP A 5 13.78 -16.49 -14.11
N SER A 6 12.90 -15.48 -14.31
CA SER A 6 13.31 -14.14 -14.73
C SER A 6 12.33 -13.05 -14.28
N LEU A 7 12.82 -11.80 -14.33
CA LEU A 7 11.96 -10.61 -14.11
C LEU A 7 10.90 -10.47 -15.20
N GLU A 8 11.21 -10.85 -16.45
CA GLU A 8 10.27 -10.78 -17.56
C GLU A 8 9.09 -11.73 -17.35
N GLU A 9 9.34 -12.97 -16.94
CA GLU A 9 8.28 -13.93 -16.63
C GLU A 9 7.39 -13.41 -15.48
N LEU A 10 7.99 -12.83 -14.45
CA LEU A 10 7.26 -12.26 -13.34
C LEU A 10 6.42 -11.05 -13.76
N GLN A 11 6.97 -10.19 -14.62
CA GLN A 11 6.25 -9.03 -15.17
C GLN A 11 5.03 -9.45 -15.99
N GLU A 12 5.17 -10.47 -16.83
CA GLU A 12 4.06 -11.01 -17.62
C GLU A 12 2.95 -11.57 -16.73
N ARG A 13 3.31 -12.32 -15.69
CA ARG A 13 2.35 -12.90 -14.74
C ARG A 13 1.72 -11.87 -13.81
N TRP A 14 2.47 -10.86 -13.43
CA TRP A 14 1.99 -9.76 -12.61
C TRP A 14 1.61 -8.54 -13.47
N SER A 15 0.94 -8.78 -14.53
CA SER A 15 0.30 -7.74 -15.34
C SER A 15 -1.07 -7.46 -14.75
N GLY A 16 -1.23 -6.36 -14.05
CA GLY A 16 -2.42 -6.03 -13.26
C GLY A 16 -3.72 -6.50 -13.89
N SER A 17 -4.48 -7.28 -13.15
CA SER A 17 -5.83 -7.61 -13.58
C SER A 17 -6.68 -6.35 -13.49
N ALA A 18 -7.36 -6.01 -14.57
CA ALA A 18 -8.41 -5.00 -14.62
C ALA A 18 -9.63 -5.47 -13.78
N GLY A 19 -9.40 -5.80 -12.51
CA GLY A 19 -10.39 -6.37 -11.61
C GLY A 19 -10.96 -5.31 -10.69
N GLY A 20 -12.22 -5.11 -10.78
CA GLY A 20 -13.32 -4.59 -10.01
C GLY A 20 -13.13 -3.67 -8.78
N PHE A 21 -11.92 -3.47 -8.25
CA PHE A 21 -11.67 -2.59 -7.10
C PHE A 21 -10.95 -1.28 -7.46
N SER A 22 -10.65 -1.05 -8.71
CA SER A 22 -9.99 0.16 -9.21
C SER A 22 -10.96 1.20 -9.76
N HIS A 23 -12.27 1.06 -9.49
CA HIS A 23 -13.25 2.09 -9.83
C HIS A 23 -13.20 3.19 -8.77
N VAL A 24 -12.90 4.42 -9.21
CA VAL A 24 -12.78 5.58 -8.32
C VAL A 24 -14.05 5.82 -7.51
N GLU A 25 -15.22 5.52 -8.08
CA GLU A 25 -16.53 5.69 -7.47
C GLU A 25 -16.66 4.93 -6.15
N VAL A 26 -16.10 3.71 -6.07
CA VAL A 26 -16.14 2.88 -4.85
C VAL A 26 -15.37 3.56 -3.71
N TRP A 27 -14.24 4.15 -4.03
CA TRP A 27 -13.41 4.83 -3.05
C TRP A 27 -13.96 6.20 -2.68
N ASP A 28 -14.56 6.89 -3.64
CA ASP A 28 -15.28 8.14 -3.40
C ASP A 28 -16.45 7.94 -2.44
N GLU A 29 -17.21 6.84 -2.58
CA GLU A 29 -18.30 6.50 -1.65
C GLU A 29 -17.78 6.11 -0.25
N ALA A 30 -16.62 5.47 -0.18
CA ALA A 30 -16.02 5.04 1.08
C ALA A 30 -15.33 6.18 1.85
N ALA A 31 -15.00 7.32 1.21
CA ALA A 31 -14.16 8.37 1.76
C ALA A 31 -14.65 8.91 3.11
N ALA A 32 -15.95 9.14 3.27
CA ALA A 32 -16.53 9.60 4.53
C ALA A 32 -16.26 8.64 5.69
N GLY A 33 -16.46 7.32 5.45
CA GLY A 33 -16.18 6.30 6.46
C GLY A 33 -14.70 6.18 6.82
N TYR A 34 -13.80 6.41 5.86
CA TYR A 34 -12.36 6.46 6.13
C TYR A 34 -11.96 7.71 6.92
N ALA A 35 -12.56 8.85 6.65
CA ALA A 35 -12.30 10.08 7.37
C ALA A 35 -12.64 10.01 8.87
N GLU A 36 -13.59 9.16 9.27
CA GLU A 36 -14.01 8.99 10.66
C GLU A 36 -13.15 7.99 11.45
N LYS A 37 -12.30 7.20 10.79
CA LYS A 37 -11.45 6.22 11.48
C LYS A 37 -10.42 6.94 12.36
N PRO A 38 -10.05 6.36 13.53
CA PRO A 38 -8.96 6.91 14.34
C PRO A 38 -7.64 6.86 13.58
N LEU A 39 -6.72 7.78 13.90
CA LEU A 39 -5.34 7.66 13.41
C LEU A 39 -4.69 6.43 14.03
N PRO A 40 -3.92 5.66 13.25
CA PRO A 40 -3.15 4.55 13.80
C PRO A 40 -2.05 5.08 14.73
N THR A 41 -1.72 4.29 15.75
CA THR A 41 -0.63 4.61 16.69
C THR A 41 0.48 3.59 16.59
N PHE A 42 1.70 3.95 17.01
CA PHE A 42 2.83 3.01 17.02
C PHE A 42 2.67 1.88 18.03
N GLU A 43 1.76 2.03 19.00
CA GLU A 43 1.46 1.02 20.02
C GLU A 43 0.46 -0.02 19.51
N ASP A 44 -0.52 0.41 18.71
CA ASP A 44 -1.63 -0.44 18.28
C ASP A 44 -1.51 -0.93 16.82
N ASP A 45 -0.68 -0.25 16.01
CA ASP A 45 -0.53 -0.57 14.60
C ASP A 45 0.82 -1.25 14.31
N PRO A 46 0.82 -2.55 13.97
CA PRO A 46 2.06 -3.30 13.75
C PRO A 46 2.86 -2.81 12.53
N PHE A 47 2.24 -2.15 11.55
CA PHE A 47 2.94 -1.60 10.41
C PHE A 47 3.77 -0.37 10.80
N LEU A 48 3.19 0.55 11.57
CA LEU A 48 3.93 1.69 12.12
C LEU A 48 5.03 1.23 13.09
N ALA A 49 4.72 0.26 13.96
CA ALA A 49 5.71 -0.31 14.89
C ALA A 49 6.90 -0.92 14.15
N MET A 50 6.66 -1.62 13.03
CA MET A 50 7.72 -2.16 12.18
C MET A 50 8.58 -1.05 11.57
N MET A 51 7.99 -0.02 10.97
CA MET A 51 8.74 1.10 10.38
C MET A 51 9.63 1.79 11.41
N GLN A 52 9.14 1.93 12.65
CA GLN A 52 9.90 2.48 13.76
C GLN A 52 11.03 1.56 14.22
N ALA A 53 10.77 0.27 14.36
CA ALA A 53 11.75 -0.73 14.80
C ALA A 53 12.92 -0.87 13.80
N GLU A 54 12.64 -0.74 12.51
CA GLU A 54 13.66 -0.74 11.44
C GLU A 54 14.46 0.59 11.39
N GLY A 55 14.08 1.61 12.16
CA GLY A 55 14.74 2.91 12.16
C GLY A 55 14.49 3.71 10.88
N ALA A 56 13.41 3.42 10.17
CA ALA A 56 13.08 4.09 8.91
C ALA A 56 12.61 5.53 9.09
N LEU A 57 12.03 5.84 10.26
CA LEU A 57 11.42 7.12 10.57
C LEU A 57 12.42 8.02 11.29
N THR A 58 13.08 8.89 10.55
CA THR A 58 14.02 9.90 11.10
C THR A 58 13.48 11.31 10.90
N PRO A 59 13.84 12.29 11.75
CA PRO A 59 13.32 13.65 11.67
C PRO A 59 13.62 14.38 10.34
N ASP A 60 14.57 13.91 9.57
CA ASP A 60 14.96 14.43 8.25
C ASP A 60 14.42 13.60 7.08
N ALA A 61 13.73 12.49 7.37
CA ALA A 61 13.21 11.61 6.32
C ALA A 61 12.06 12.27 5.53
N ARG A 62 12.06 12.03 4.22
CA ARG A 62 10.95 12.29 3.32
C ARG A 62 10.22 11.00 3.01
N VAL A 63 8.91 10.98 3.20
CA VAL A 63 8.07 9.79 3.10
C VAL A 63 7.06 9.92 1.97
N LEU A 64 6.88 8.85 1.18
CA LEU A 64 5.80 8.72 0.19
C LEU A 64 4.81 7.66 0.65
N ASP A 65 3.54 8.03 0.75
CA ASP A 65 2.38 7.18 1.05
C ASP A 65 1.58 6.95 -0.23
N ILE A 66 1.66 5.75 -0.81
CA ILE A 66 1.01 5.39 -2.07
C ILE A 66 -0.37 4.81 -1.79
N GLY A 67 -1.41 5.45 -2.34
CA GLY A 67 -2.81 5.10 -2.05
C GLY A 67 -3.18 5.48 -0.63
N CYS A 68 -2.87 6.72 -0.25
CA CYS A 68 -2.97 7.23 1.12
C CYS A 68 -4.42 7.31 1.66
N GLY A 69 -5.44 7.16 0.79
CA GLY A 69 -6.83 7.31 1.18
C GLY A 69 -7.10 8.64 1.89
N ALA A 70 -7.80 8.59 3.02
CA ALA A 70 -8.07 9.76 3.86
C ALA A 70 -6.87 10.23 4.71
N GLY A 71 -5.66 9.81 4.38
CA GLY A 71 -4.40 10.32 4.95
C GLY A 71 -4.06 9.82 6.34
N LEU A 72 -4.67 8.74 6.82
CA LEU A 72 -4.51 8.29 8.21
C LEU A 72 -3.04 8.00 8.57
N TYR A 73 -2.34 7.21 7.75
CA TYR A 73 -0.92 6.90 7.97
C TYR A 73 -0.03 8.10 7.72
N SER A 74 -0.31 8.88 6.66
CA SER A 74 0.43 10.11 6.36
C SER A 74 0.42 11.08 7.53
N ILE A 75 -0.75 11.30 8.15
CA ILE A 75 -0.92 12.22 9.28
C ILE A 75 -0.27 11.66 10.55
N ALA A 76 -0.41 10.34 10.80
CA ALA A 76 0.21 9.69 11.95
C ALA A 76 1.74 9.73 11.90
N LEU A 77 2.34 9.65 10.71
CA LEU A 77 3.78 9.70 10.49
C LEU A 77 4.36 11.12 10.52
N ALA A 78 3.57 12.12 10.16
CA ALA A 78 4.02 13.50 9.99
C ALA A 78 4.81 14.06 11.20
N PRO A 79 4.45 13.82 12.49
CA PRO A 79 5.21 14.30 13.63
C PRO A 79 6.63 13.71 13.77
N HIS A 80 6.94 12.63 13.05
CA HIS A 80 8.17 11.85 13.21
C HIS A 80 9.18 12.03 12.07
N VAL A 81 8.80 12.78 11.02
CA VAL A 81 9.57 12.91 9.77
C VAL A 81 9.58 14.37 9.27
N ALA A 82 10.45 14.68 8.30
CA ALA A 82 10.52 16.02 7.73
C ALA A 82 9.31 16.36 6.86
N GLU A 83 8.88 15.42 6.04
CA GLU A 83 7.80 15.62 5.06
C GLU A 83 7.11 14.28 4.76
N VAL A 84 5.79 14.33 4.59
CA VAL A 84 5.01 13.23 4.03
C VAL A 84 4.29 13.71 2.77
N VAL A 85 4.42 12.95 1.69
CA VAL A 85 3.64 13.13 0.47
C VAL A 85 2.71 11.93 0.33
N GLY A 86 1.40 12.15 0.42
CA GLY A 86 0.39 11.14 0.15
C GLY A 86 -0.17 11.30 -1.26
N CYS A 87 -0.38 10.21 -1.98
CA CYS A 87 -1.10 10.24 -3.25
C CYS A 87 -2.22 9.22 -3.28
N ASP A 88 -3.35 9.61 -3.85
CA ASP A 88 -4.50 8.75 -4.08
C ASP A 88 -5.26 9.21 -5.33
N PHE A 89 -5.89 8.27 -6.03
CA PHE A 89 -6.62 8.59 -7.26
C PHE A 89 -8.05 9.10 -7.00
N SER A 90 -8.59 8.91 -5.80
CA SER A 90 -9.90 9.43 -5.39
C SER A 90 -9.79 10.87 -4.91
N GLU A 91 -10.49 11.77 -5.58
CA GLU A 91 -10.52 13.19 -5.19
C GLU A 91 -11.16 13.38 -3.80
N LYS A 92 -12.19 12.59 -3.48
CA LYS A 92 -12.86 12.66 -2.17
C LYS A 92 -11.98 12.14 -1.04
N MET A 93 -11.15 11.12 -1.29
CA MET A 93 -10.14 10.66 -0.33
C MET A 93 -9.13 11.77 -0.05
N ILE A 94 -8.61 12.41 -1.11
CA ILE A 94 -7.64 13.51 -0.97
C ILE A 94 -8.26 14.73 -0.27
N GLU A 95 -9.51 15.06 -0.56
CA GLU A 95 -10.24 16.13 0.17
C GLU A 95 -10.36 15.78 1.66
N ALA A 96 -10.76 14.56 1.98
CA ALA A 96 -10.84 14.07 3.36
C ALA A 96 -9.47 14.13 4.07
N ALA A 97 -8.38 13.71 3.39
CA ALA A 97 -7.03 13.77 3.91
C ALA A 97 -6.58 15.20 4.23
N ARG A 98 -6.83 16.15 3.34
CA ARG A 98 -6.50 17.56 3.55
C ARG A 98 -7.27 18.19 4.70
N ASN A 99 -8.59 17.90 4.77
CA ASN A 99 -9.44 18.38 5.84
C ASN A 99 -8.98 17.83 7.19
N ARG A 100 -8.64 16.56 7.26
CA ARG A 100 -8.15 15.92 8.45
C ARG A 100 -6.78 16.44 8.87
N ALA A 101 -5.83 16.57 7.94
CA ALA A 101 -4.52 17.16 8.24
C ALA A 101 -4.65 18.58 8.85
N THR A 102 -5.58 19.37 8.30
CA THR A 102 -5.87 20.70 8.85
C THR A 102 -6.43 20.63 10.27
N ALA A 103 -7.38 19.72 10.53
CA ALA A 103 -7.98 19.53 11.84
C ALA A 103 -6.97 19.05 12.91
N GLU A 104 -6.02 18.22 12.52
CA GLU A 104 -4.94 17.70 13.38
C GLU A 104 -3.75 18.67 13.48
N GLY A 105 -3.78 19.83 12.81
CA GLY A 105 -2.68 20.80 12.80
C GLY A 105 -1.42 20.29 12.09
N CYS A 106 -1.55 19.31 11.20
CA CYS A 106 -0.45 18.73 10.44
C CYS A 106 -0.05 19.68 9.30
N THR A 107 1.18 20.17 9.33
CA THR A 107 1.67 21.19 8.37
C THR A 107 2.70 20.64 7.37
N ASN A 108 3.24 19.46 7.60
CA ASN A 108 4.29 18.82 6.78
C ASN A 108 3.80 17.59 5.98
N ALA A 109 2.48 17.40 5.87
CA ALA A 109 1.89 16.43 4.96
C ALA A 109 1.24 17.12 3.76
N GLN A 110 1.55 16.65 2.56
CA GLN A 110 0.99 17.11 1.29
C GLN A 110 0.22 15.99 0.62
N PHE A 111 -0.90 16.30 -0.03
CA PHE A 111 -1.76 15.30 -0.66
C PHE A 111 -2.00 15.62 -2.14
N ILE A 112 -1.70 14.65 -3.01
CA ILE A 112 -1.77 14.74 -4.47
C ILE A 112 -2.86 13.81 -4.98
N CYS A 113 -3.85 14.37 -5.70
CA CYS A 113 -4.85 13.56 -6.39
C CYS A 113 -4.28 13.08 -7.72
N GLY A 114 -4.24 11.76 -7.92
CA GLY A 114 -3.79 11.16 -9.17
C GLY A 114 -3.49 9.68 -9.02
N ASN A 115 -3.57 8.97 -10.14
CA ASN A 115 -3.18 7.57 -10.17
C ASN A 115 -1.65 7.47 -10.02
N PHE A 116 -1.18 6.68 -9.07
CA PHE A 116 0.25 6.49 -8.83
C PHE A 116 1.02 6.08 -10.09
N ALA A 117 0.42 5.26 -10.95
CA ALA A 117 1.05 4.85 -12.22
C ALA A 117 1.46 6.05 -13.09
N ASP A 118 0.64 7.12 -13.11
CA ASP A 118 0.78 8.28 -13.98
C ASP A 118 1.54 9.45 -13.32
N LEU A 119 1.59 9.48 -11.98
CA LEU A 119 2.27 10.55 -11.25
C LEU A 119 3.79 10.50 -11.46
N THR A 120 4.42 11.66 -11.49
CA THR A 120 5.88 11.80 -11.58
C THR A 120 6.38 12.57 -10.36
N PHE A 121 7.45 12.06 -9.75
CA PHE A 121 8.12 12.68 -8.61
C PHE A 121 9.53 13.08 -9.03
N ASN A 122 9.91 14.32 -8.80
CA ASN A 122 11.18 14.86 -9.24
C ASN A 122 12.37 14.33 -8.42
N GLU A 123 12.11 13.97 -7.17
CA GLU A 123 13.13 13.48 -6.25
C GLU A 123 12.64 12.21 -5.55
N PRO A 124 13.55 11.25 -5.29
CA PRO A 124 13.21 10.06 -4.52
C PRO A 124 12.98 10.40 -3.04
N PHE A 125 12.33 9.48 -2.34
CA PHE A 125 11.98 9.56 -0.93
C PHE A 125 12.89 8.63 -0.10
N ASP A 126 13.12 8.96 1.17
CA ASP A 126 13.88 8.08 2.05
C ASP A 126 13.09 6.83 2.40
N VAL A 127 11.78 7.01 2.56
CA VAL A 127 10.82 5.94 2.81
C VAL A 127 9.68 6.00 1.80
N VAL A 128 9.36 4.88 1.18
CA VAL A 128 8.17 4.72 0.32
C VAL A 128 7.34 3.58 0.87
N PHE A 129 6.04 3.77 1.01
CA PHE A 129 5.18 2.69 1.45
C PHE A 129 3.83 2.65 0.72
N ALA A 130 3.23 1.46 0.73
CA ALA A 130 1.88 1.19 0.25
C ALA A 130 1.17 0.30 1.27
N HIS A 131 0.07 0.78 1.85
CA HIS A 131 -0.66 0.06 2.90
C HIS A 131 -2.08 -0.27 2.45
N PHE A 132 -2.34 -1.56 2.19
CA PHE A 132 -3.66 -2.08 1.78
C PHE A 132 -4.33 -1.33 0.63
N THR A 133 -3.53 -0.91 -0.33
CA THR A 133 -3.99 -0.14 -1.48
C THR A 133 -3.97 -0.97 -2.76
N PRO A 134 -4.93 -0.80 -3.68
CA PRO A 134 -4.86 -1.37 -5.02
C PRO A 134 -3.89 -0.64 -5.96
N ALA A 135 -3.23 0.43 -5.50
CA ALA A 135 -2.31 1.22 -6.33
C ALA A 135 -1.06 0.44 -6.76
N ILE A 136 -0.73 -0.66 -6.05
CA ILE A 136 0.35 -1.58 -6.40
C ILE A 136 -0.27 -2.92 -6.77
N ASN A 137 -0.59 -3.11 -8.04
CA ASN A 137 -1.25 -4.31 -8.55
C ASN A 137 -0.54 -4.97 -9.74
N SER A 138 0.59 -4.43 -10.15
CA SER A 138 1.45 -5.00 -11.19
C SER A 138 2.93 -4.81 -10.89
N ALA A 139 3.76 -5.54 -11.62
CA ALA A 139 5.22 -5.41 -11.55
C ALA A 139 5.69 -3.98 -11.88
N THR A 140 4.99 -3.27 -12.75
CA THR A 140 5.35 -1.90 -13.16
C THR A 140 5.20 -0.91 -12.02
N GLU A 141 4.05 -0.93 -11.32
CA GLU A 141 3.85 -0.06 -10.15
C GLU A 141 4.81 -0.43 -9.01
N PHE A 142 5.03 -1.73 -8.79
CA PHE A 142 5.97 -2.18 -7.77
C PHE A 142 7.41 -1.74 -8.08
N GLN A 143 7.87 -1.87 -9.32
CA GLN A 143 9.18 -1.38 -9.75
C GLN A 143 9.32 0.13 -9.56
N LYS A 144 8.27 0.89 -9.93
CA LYS A 144 8.23 2.32 -9.72
C LYS A 144 8.32 2.67 -8.23
N MET A 145 7.55 2.00 -7.37
CA MET A 145 7.59 2.15 -5.92
C MET A 145 9.01 1.94 -5.39
N VAL A 146 9.65 0.83 -5.74
CA VAL A 146 11.03 0.51 -5.31
C VAL A 146 12.04 1.54 -5.82
N SER A 147 11.88 2.03 -7.07
CA SER A 147 12.80 3.00 -7.68
C SER A 147 12.73 4.38 -7.04
N LEU A 148 11.62 4.72 -6.41
CA LEU A 148 11.43 5.98 -5.68
C LEU A 148 11.99 5.94 -4.26
N ALA A 149 12.30 4.77 -3.71
CA ALA A 149 12.84 4.60 -2.38
C ALA A 149 14.36 4.69 -2.35
N ARG A 150 14.92 5.59 -1.53
CA ARG A 150 16.37 5.67 -1.28
C ARG A 150 16.85 4.60 -0.31
N SER A 151 16.09 4.39 0.75
CA SER A 151 16.51 3.56 1.89
C SER A 151 15.51 2.48 2.22
N TRP A 152 14.22 2.81 2.34
CA TRP A 152 13.20 1.91 2.82
C TRP A 152 11.99 1.86 1.90
N CYS A 153 11.52 0.65 1.67
CA CYS A 153 10.30 0.41 0.91
C CYS A 153 9.44 -0.61 1.66
N PHE A 154 8.23 -0.21 2.06
CA PHE A 154 7.31 -1.05 2.83
C PHE A 154 6.03 -1.30 2.05
N MET A 155 5.56 -2.54 2.04
CA MET A 155 4.30 -2.89 1.44
C MET A 155 3.49 -3.78 2.38
N ALA A 156 2.29 -3.34 2.72
CA ALA A 156 1.31 -4.16 3.41
C ALA A 156 0.24 -4.63 2.43
N CYS A 157 0.02 -5.92 2.37
CA CYS A 157 -1.01 -6.51 1.51
C CYS A 157 -1.65 -7.71 2.17
N PRO A 158 -2.92 -8.03 1.86
CA PRO A 158 -3.57 -9.20 2.40
C PRO A 158 -2.92 -10.48 1.86
N THR A 159 -2.73 -11.46 2.74
CA THR A 159 -2.37 -12.82 2.36
C THR A 159 -3.57 -13.72 2.61
N ARG A 160 -4.04 -14.41 1.60
CA ARG A 160 -5.12 -15.42 1.70
C ARG A 160 -6.39 -14.89 2.40
N ARG A 161 -7.04 -13.90 1.81
CA ARG A 161 -8.40 -13.53 2.22
C ARG A 161 -9.33 -14.75 2.06
N ARG A 162 -9.61 -15.43 3.16
CA ARG A 162 -10.68 -16.41 3.24
C ARG A 162 -11.90 -15.75 3.86
N ASP A 163 -12.78 -15.26 3.02
CA ASP A 163 -14.13 -14.89 3.42
C ASP A 163 -15.04 -16.11 3.21
N PHE A 164 -15.20 -16.91 4.28
CA PHE A 164 -15.99 -18.14 4.21
C PHE A 164 -17.45 -17.88 3.80
N VAL A 165 -18.00 -16.72 4.13
CA VAL A 165 -19.36 -16.34 3.76
C VAL A 165 -19.44 -16.06 2.27
N LEU A 166 -18.48 -15.31 1.75
CA LEU A 166 -18.39 -15.00 0.32
C LEU A 166 -18.05 -16.23 -0.51
N GLU A 167 -17.14 -17.10 -0.03
CA GLU A 167 -16.82 -18.37 -0.68
C GLU A 167 -18.05 -19.26 -0.79
N GLU A 168 -18.81 -19.40 0.29
CA GLU A 168 -20.04 -20.21 0.30
C GLU A 168 -21.14 -19.58 -0.56
N ALA A 169 -21.31 -18.27 -0.52
CA ALA A 169 -22.26 -17.56 -1.37
C ALA A 169 -21.93 -17.75 -2.86
N ARG A 170 -20.64 -17.66 -3.26
CA ARG A 170 -20.18 -17.94 -4.62
C ARG A 170 -20.44 -19.39 -5.03
N ARG A 171 -20.14 -20.33 -4.14
CA ARG A 171 -20.41 -21.76 -4.38
C ARG A 171 -21.89 -22.01 -4.63
N LEU A 172 -22.78 -21.43 -3.81
CA LEU A 172 -24.22 -21.56 -3.96
C LEU A 172 -24.74 -20.88 -5.23
N ALA A 173 -24.16 -19.77 -5.63
CA ALA A 173 -24.52 -19.03 -6.84
C ALA A 173 -23.90 -19.61 -8.12
N SER A 174 -23.07 -20.67 -8.04
CA SER A 174 -22.30 -21.23 -9.15
C SER A 174 -21.48 -20.17 -9.90
N VAL A 175 -20.99 -19.16 -9.18
CA VAL A 175 -20.08 -18.14 -9.72
C VAL A 175 -18.65 -18.67 -9.65
N GLU A 176 -17.96 -18.69 -10.79
CA GLU A 176 -16.55 -19.10 -10.84
C GLU A 176 -15.71 -18.23 -9.90
N HIS A 177 -14.69 -18.84 -9.30
CA HIS A 177 -13.73 -18.12 -8.48
C HIS A 177 -13.06 -17.04 -9.34
N GLY A 178 -12.99 -15.82 -8.80
CA GLY A 178 -12.13 -14.79 -9.39
C GLY A 178 -10.69 -15.28 -9.45
N ASP A 179 -9.87 -14.59 -10.25
CA ASP A 179 -8.46 -14.93 -10.49
C ASP A 179 -7.77 -15.38 -9.18
N PRO A 180 -7.33 -16.65 -9.08
CA PRO A 180 -6.67 -17.17 -7.89
C PRO A 180 -5.33 -16.45 -7.60
N ASP A 181 -4.79 -15.71 -8.57
CA ASP A 181 -3.55 -14.96 -8.44
C ASP A 181 -3.75 -13.56 -7.88
N ARG A 182 -5.00 -13.07 -7.79
CA ARG A 182 -5.34 -11.74 -7.28
C ARG A 182 -4.81 -11.46 -5.86
N ASP A 183 -4.77 -12.48 -5.02
CA ASP A 183 -4.33 -12.36 -3.63
C ASP A 183 -2.83 -12.68 -3.46
N ARG A 184 -2.06 -12.74 -4.58
CA ARG A 184 -0.64 -13.10 -4.59
C ARG A 184 0.31 -11.93 -4.72
N ASN A 185 -0.16 -10.69 -4.61
CA ASN A 185 0.70 -9.50 -4.67
C ASN A 185 1.90 -9.59 -3.72
N PHE A 186 1.69 -10.20 -2.55
CA PHE A 186 2.78 -10.50 -1.62
C PHE A 186 3.86 -11.39 -2.25
N LEU A 187 3.46 -12.52 -2.84
CA LEU A 187 4.42 -13.47 -3.42
C LEU A 187 5.15 -12.87 -4.62
N TYR A 188 4.45 -12.12 -5.45
CA TYR A 188 5.04 -11.43 -6.59
C TYR A 188 5.98 -10.31 -6.15
N GLY A 189 5.58 -9.49 -5.19
CA GLY A 189 6.43 -8.43 -4.63
C GLY A 189 7.70 -8.98 -3.99
N PHE A 190 7.58 -10.06 -3.21
CA PHE A 190 8.73 -10.74 -2.62
C PHE A 190 9.67 -11.28 -3.71
N ALA A 191 9.14 -12.02 -4.69
CA ALA A 191 9.94 -12.59 -5.77
C ALA A 191 10.61 -11.51 -6.61
N TYR A 192 9.91 -10.42 -6.89
CA TYR A 192 10.44 -9.29 -7.65
C TYR A 192 11.61 -8.62 -6.91
N ALA A 193 11.44 -8.33 -5.62
CA ALA A 193 12.49 -7.77 -4.79
C ALA A 193 13.72 -8.70 -4.74
N TRP A 194 13.49 -10.01 -4.58
CA TRP A 194 14.56 -11.00 -4.57
C TRP A 194 15.34 -11.05 -5.90
N LEU A 195 14.64 -11.04 -7.03
CA LEU A 195 15.26 -11.02 -8.36
C LEU A 195 16.02 -9.71 -8.64
N LEU A 196 15.64 -8.61 -8.00
CA LEU A 196 16.41 -7.35 -8.00
C LEU A 196 17.64 -7.38 -7.08
N GLY A 197 17.95 -8.52 -6.44
CA GLY A 197 19.07 -8.65 -5.50
C GLY A 197 18.83 -7.96 -4.15
N LYS A 198 17.57 -7.67 -3.81
CA LYS A 198 17.19 -7.15 -2.49
C LYS A 198 16.95 -8.29 -1.51
N THR A 199 17.02 -8.01 -0.23
CA THR A 199 16.76 -8.96 0.86
C THR A 199 15.50 -8.54 1.63
N PRO A 200 14.31 -8.88 1.12
CA PRO A 200 13.07 -8.46 1.78
C PRO A 200 12.89 -9.18 3.12
N THR A 201 12.47 -8.44 4.14
CA THR A 201 11.99 -8.98 5.41
C THR A 201 10.49 -9.13 5.34
N VAL A 202 9.98 -10.26 5.82
CA VAL A 202 8.55 -10.55 5.85
C VAL A 202 8.10 -10.63 7.30
N MET A 203 7.08 -9.85 7.64
CA MET A 203 6.39 -9.93 8.92
C MET A 203 4.94 -10.32 8.68
N HIS A 204 4.44 -11.26 9.47
CA HIS A 204 3.06 -11.72 9.42
C HIS A 204 2.39 -11.46 10.76
N TYR A 205 1.22 -10.87 10.72
CA TYR A 205 0.41 -10.62 11.91
C TYR A 205 -0.90 -11.38 11.79
N ASP A 206 -1.20 -12.19 12.81
CA ASP A 206 -2.47 -12.88 12.97
C ASP A 206 -3.47 -11.94 13.66
N ASP A 207 -4.07 -11.04 12.88
CA ASP A 207 -5.30 -10.40 13.28
C ASP A 207 -6.47 -11.01 12.50
N ALA A 208 -7.70 -10.70 12.86
CA ALA A 208 -8.90 -11.14 12.12
C ALA A 208 -8.83 -10.78 10.61
N VAL A 209 -7.83 -10.02 10.24
CA VAL A 209 -7.39 -9.72 8.88
C VAL A 209 -5.87 -9.95 8.85
N SER A 210 -5.41 -11.05 8.28
CA SER A 210 -3.98 -11.36 8.16
C SER A 210 -3.28 -10.36 7.24
N TYR A 211 -2.26 -9.69 7.75
CA TYR A 211 -1.45 -8.72 7.03
C TYR A 211 -0.04 -9.27 6.85
N THR A 212 0.49 -9.19 5.65
CA THR A 212 1.89 -9.50 5.37
C THR A 212 2.62 -8.23 4.95
N HIS A 213 3.73 -7.96 5.59
CA HIS A 213 4.57 -6.82 5.29
C HIS A 213 5.83 -7.26 4.56
N LEU A 214 6.21 -6.51 3.55
CA LEU A 214 7.45 -6.69 2.82
C LEU A 214 8.31 -5.45 3.04
N THR A 215 9.50 -5.62 3.64
CA THR A 215 10.54 -4.60 3.73
C THR A 215 11.63 -4.91 2.73
N LEU A 216 12.12 -3.93 1.99
CA LEU A 216 13.13 -4.09 0.93
C LEU A 216 14.53 -3.71 1.40
#